data_2366c9adb25f7a95124fe279be3108f4
#
_entry.id   2366c9adb25f7a95124fe279be3108f4
#
_cell.length_a   1.000
_cell.length_b   1.000
_cell.length_c   1.000
_cell.angle_alpha   90.00
_cell.angle_beta   90.00
_cell.angle_gamma   90.00
#
_symmetry.space_group_name_H-M   'P 1'
#
loop_
_entity.id
_entity.type
_entity.pdbx_description
1 polymer ?
#
loop_
_entity_poly.entity_id
_entity_poly.type
_entity_poly.pdbx_seq_one_letter_code
_entity_poly.pdbx_strand_id
1 'polypeptide(L)'
;MFFAGDTAEGLRFMGPVSAAIGTVLLVQTAQQWLQSQKLFAESASSGFVTALKPGIVLNSTLAVGLGTLIMTPDTPLVFFMALLLWSVSNLLSGKHPAFWLLVGLSAGLGFDSKYTALLPVAGLGMWLLATRAGRQWLRTPWPWLGAMVAVICMAPVVEWNATHHWVSFLKQGGRAGDWQPARMFTFMGELLGGQIGLASPLIFVLFVVAVKYLLRLRDQFAQLLLCMILLPVAVFVQHAIGARVQANWPVVLYPALALSVVCVPYRWWKAACALGVAMFIVVVGQALWAPVHLSPHFDMTLRQMGGWPEFVESVEKQIPPDTLLIADEYGLAGELSFYVQNRKVLAVEPRWQFFAFPHSTCGAEGYLLRSRRRHDQPDPTLFDILAQYPDISRSRHSAVADSYAVYHIRLRCLGNAEMREDTAILPANKR
;
A
#
# COMPACT_ATOMS: atom_id res chain seq x y z
N MET A 1 17.67 0.55 5.70
CA MET A 1 18.49 0.79 6.88
C MET A 1 19.88 0.18 6.73
N PHE A 2 20.07 -1.15 6.59
CA PHE A 2 21.39 -1.79 6.56
C PHE A 2 22.35 -1.25 5.48
N PHE A 3 21.88 -0.88 4.29
CA PHE A 3 22.69 -0.38 3.19
C PHE A 3 22.61 1.14 2.98
N ALA A 4 21.60 1.83 3.46
CA ALA A 4 21.32 3.21 3.09
C ALA A 4 21.15 4.14 4.31
N GLY A 5 21.40 3.64 5.53
CA GLY A 5 21.32 4.40 6.78
C GLY A 5 19.89 4.68 7.24
N ASP A 6 19.78 5.28 8.43
CA ASP A 6 18.52 5.62 9.09
C ASP A 6 18.09 7.06 8.77
N THR A 7 18.14 7.40 7.47
CA THR A 7 17.67 8.68 6.94
C THR A 7 16.37 8.52 6.18
N ALA A 8 15.68 9.60 5.90
CA ALA A 8 14.45 9.60 5.10
C ALA A 8 14.71 9.03 3.69
N GLU A 9 15.86 9.33 3.10
CA GLU A 9 16.32 8.82 1.82
C GLU A 9 16.64 7.33 1.90
N GLY A 10 17.31 6.89 2.98
CA GLY A 10 17.64 5.49 3.22
C GLY A 10 16.41 4.61 3.34
N LEU A 11 15.38 5.08 4.05
CA LEU A 11 14.09 4.38 4.18
C LEU A 11 13.37 4.24 2.84
N ARG A 12 13.50 5.21 1.95
CA ARG A 12 12.79 5.26 0.65
C ARG A 12 13.57 4.67 -0.51
N PHE A 13 14.87 4.41 -0.35
CA PHE A 13 15.77 3.98 -1.43
C PHE A 13 15.26 2.76 -2.20
N MET A 14 14.68 1.79 -1.52
CA MET A 14 14.16 0.57 -2.17
C MET A 14 12.93 0.82 -3.05
N GLY A 15 12.24 1.94 -2.87
CA GLY A 15 11.09 2.30 -3.70
C GLY A 15 11.46 2.48 -5.17
N PRO A 16 12.32 3.46 -5.54
CA PRO A 16 12.78 3.64 -6.91
C PRO A 16 13.49 2.41 -7.50
N VAL A 17 14.28 1.68 -6.69
CA VAL A 17 14.97 0.46 -7.14
C VAL A 17 13.96 -0.61 -7.55
N SER A 18 12.96 -0.89 -6.71
CA SER A 18 11.92 -1.89 -7.02
C SER A 18 11.08 -1.48 -8.23
N ALA A 19 10.78 -0.19 -8.38
CA ALA A 19 10.07 0.31 -9.56
C ALA A 19 10.89 0.16 -10.85
N ALA A 20 12.19 0.45 -10.82
CA ALA A 20 13.08 0.29 -11.97
C ALA A 20 13.17 -1.18 -12.41
N ILE A 21 13.45 -2.10 -11.47
CA ILE A 21 13.52 -3.53 -11.75
C ILE A 21 12.16 -4.05 -12.22
N GLY A 22 11.06 -3.69 -11.52
CA GLY A 22 9.69 -4.07 -11.90
C GLY A 22 9.32 -3.62 -13.31
N THR A 23 9.76 -2.42 -13.71
CA THR A 23 9.60 -1.89 -15.07
C THR A 23 10.30 -2.77 -16.10
N VAL A 24 11.55 -3.16 -15.87
CA VAL A 24 12.30 -4.05 -16.75
C VAL A 24 11.60 -5.40 -16.90
N LEU A 25 11.13 -5.98 -15.78
CA LEU A 25 10.40 -7.25 -15.78
C LEU A 25 9.11 -7.16 -16.62
N LEU A 26 8.34 -6.07 -16.49
CA LEU A 26 7.11 -5.88 -17.27
C LEU A 26 7.40 -5.68 -18.77
N VAL A 27 8.47 -4.96 -19.12
CA VAL A 27 8.89 -4.78 -20.52
C VAL A 27 9.29 -6.12 -21.13
N GLN A 28 10.07 -6.94 -20.41
CA GLN A 28 10.45 -8.29 -20.88
C GLN A 28 9.23 -9.20 -21.00
N THR A 29 8.28 -9.13 -20.05
CA THR A 29 7.01 -9.85 -20.12
C THR A 29 6.22 -9.48 -21.38
N ALA A 30 6.12 -8.19 -21.67
CA ALA A 30 5.45 -7.71 -22.87
C ALA A 30 6.15 -8.17 -24.16
N GLN A 31 7.48 -8.13 -24.19
CA GLN A 31 8.26 -8.64 -25.32
C GLN A 31 7.99 -10.13 -25.58
N GLN A 32 8.05 -10.95 -24.54
CA GLN A 32 7.77 -12.39 -24.64
C GLN A 32 6.36 -12.66 -25.13
N TRP A 33 5.36 -11.94 -24.62
CA TRP A 33 3.97 -12.07 -25.03
C TRP A 33 3.77 -11.68 -26.51
N LEU A 34 4.30 -10.54 -26.93
CA LEU A 34 4.22 -10.09 -28.32
C LEU A 34 4.92 -11.07 -29.27
N GLN A 35 6.07 -11.62 -28.88
CA GLN A 35 6.78 -12.65 -29.68
C GLN A 35 5.92 -13.91 -29.85
N SER A 36 5.25 -14.36 -28.77
CA SER A 36 4.38 -15.56 -28.86
C SER A 36 3.20 -15.38 -29.81
N GLN A 37 2.71 -14.15 -29.98
CA GLN A 37 1.61 -13.80 -30.87
C GLN A 37 2.03 -13.55 -32.32
N LYS A 38 3.33 -13.67 -32.66
CA LYS A 38 3.90 -13.35 -33.99
C LYS A 38 3.57 -11.89 -34.44
N LEU A 39 3.21 -11.00 -33.52
CA LEU A 39 2.86 -9.60 -33.81
C LEU A 39 4.08 -8.73 -34.15
N PHE A 40 5.29 -9.29 -34.01
CA PHE A 40 6.56 -8.62 -34.40
C PHE A 40 6.87 -8.69 -35.90
N ALA A 41 6.05 -9.34 -36.71
CA ALA A 41 6.41 -9.68 -38.11
C ALA A 41 6.54 -8.45 -39.03
N GLU A 42 6.01 -7.25 -38.62
CA GLU A 42 5.97 -6.11 -39.53
C GLU A 42 7.03 -5.02 -39.27
N SER A 43 7.58 -4.87 -38.06
CA SER A 43 8.73 -3.99 -37.77
C SER A 43 9.27 -4.21 -36.35
N ALA A 44 10.54 -4.50 -36.21
CA ALA A 44 11.22 -4.67 -34.92
C ALA A 44 11.14 -3.39 -34.03
N SER A 45 11.19 -2.21 -34.62
CA SER A 45 11.07 -0.93 -33.90
C SER A 45 9.67 -0.69 -33.33
N SER A 46 8.63 -1.04 -34.06
CA SER A 46 7.24 -0.93 -33.61
C SER A 46 6.97 -1.89 -32.45
N GLY A 47 7.51 -3.11 -32.51
CA GLY A 47 7.41 -4.09 -31.45
C GLY A 47 8.07 -3.66 -30.14
N PHE A 48 9.25 -3.08 -30.22
CA PHE A 48 9.97 -2.58 -29.04
C PHE A 48 9.20 -1.44 -28.33
N VAL A 49 8.73 -0.45 -29.08
CA VAL A 49 7.91 0.65 -28.51
C VAL A 49 6.64 0.11 -27.86
N THR A 50 6.02 -0.92 -28.44
CA THR A 50 4.83 -1.55 -27.86
C THR A 50 5.16 -2.29 -26.57
N ALA A 51 6.31 -2.94 -26.47
CA ALA A 51 6.77 -3.61 -25.26
C ALA A 51 7.11 -2.63 -24.11
N LEU A 52 7.47 -1.37 -24.40
CA LEU A 52 7.71 -0.35 -23.39
C LEU A 52 6.42 0.17 -22.73
N LYS A 53 5.26 0.05 -23.39
CA LYS A 53 3.98 0.61 -22.91
C LYS A 53 3.67 0.24 -21.44
N PRO A 54 3.72 -1.05 -21.03
CA PRO A 54 3.37 -1.42 -19.65
C PRO A 54 4.20 -0.71 -18.60
N GLY A 55 5.52 -0.65 -18.80
CA GLY A 55 6.41 0.01 -17.87
C GLY A 55 6.13 1.52 -17.77
N ILE A 56 5.96 2.19 -18.93
CA ILE A 56 5.67 3.63 -18.98
C ILE A 56 4.30 3.90 -18.35
N VAL A 57 3.26 3.15 -18.71
CA VAL A 57 1.90 3.33 -18.18
C VAL A 57 1.87 3.12 -16.68
N LEU A 58 2.49 2.06 -16.17
CA LEU A 58 2.52 1.77 -14.73
C LEU A 58 3.15 2.92 -13.94
N ASN A 59 4.33 3.38 -14.34
CA ASN A 59 5.04 4.46 -13.65
C ASN A 59 4.38 5.83 -13.83
N SER A 60 3.53 5.99 -14.84
CA SER A 60 2.74 7.21 -15.05
C SER A 60 1.44 7.26 -14.22
N THR A 61 1.09 6.17 -13.51
CA THR A 61 -0.02 6.21 -12.56
C THR A 61 0.40 7.00 -11.32
N LEU A 62 -0.51 7.81 -10.78
CA LEU A 62 -0.23 8.57 -9.56
C LEU A 62 0.09 7.65 -8.37
N ALA A 63 -0.61 6.49 -8.28
CA ALA A 63 -0.38 5.50 -7.23
C ALA A 63 1.06 4.97 -7.20
N VAL A 64 1.61 4.58 -8.36
CA VAL A 64 2.97 4.02 -8.43
C VAL A 64 4.01 5.13 -8.41
N GLY A 65 3.78 6.24 -9.11
CA GLY A 65 4.68 7.40 -9.07
C GLY A 65 4.91 7.90 -7.64
N LEU A 66 3.85 8.14 -6.87
CA LEU A 66 3.96 8.53 -5.46
C LEU A 66 4.43 7.36 -4.57
N GLY A 67 3.91 6.15 -4.81
CA GLY A 67 4.26 4.96 -4.03
C GLY A 67 5.75 4.64 -4.04
N THR A 68 6.46 4.95 -5.11
CA THR A 68 7.93 4.79 -5.19
C THR A 68 8.70 5.79 -4.32
N LEU A 69 8.12 6.98 -4.09
CA LEU A 69 8.74 8.02 -3.24
C LEU A 69 8.38 7.85 -1.76
N ILE A 70 7.16 7.40 -1.46
CA ILE A 70 6.65 7.35 -0.08
C ILE A 70 7.04 6.04 0.62
N MET A 71 7.31 4.96 -0.13
CA MET A 71 7.58 3.61 0.37
C MET A 71 6.47 3.09 1.28
N THR A 72 5.43 2.57 0.66
CA THR A 72 4.29 1.93 1.33
C THR A 72 4.33 0.40 1.13
N PRO A 73 3.53 -0.39 1.85
CA PRO A 73 3.38 -1.82 1.57
C PRO A 73 2.98 -2.15 0.12
N ASP A 74 2.37 -1.19 -0.60
CA ASP A 74 2.04 -1.35 -2.02
C ASP A 74 3.28 -1.33 -2.93
N THR A 75 4.38 -0.68 -2.51
CA THR A 75 5.61 -0.59 -3.30
C THR A 75 6.25 -1.96 -3.56
N PRO A 76 6.61 -2.77 -2.53
CA PRO A 76 7.11 -4.12 -2.76
C PRO A 76 6.03 -5.04 -3.34
N LEU A 77 4.75 -4.86 -3.01
CA LEU A 77 3.65 -5.62 -3.60
C LEU A 77 3.63 -5.52 -5.13
N VAL A 78 3.67 -4.30 -5.67
CA VAL A 78 3.68 -4.05 -7.13
C VAL A 78 4.90 -4.71 -7.78
N PHE A 79 6.07 -4.64 -7.16
CA PHE A 79 7.27 -5.32 -7.61
C PHE A 79 7.10 -6.84 -7.67
N PHE A 80 6.59 -7.47 -6.59
CA PHE A 80 6.39 -8.93 -6.58
C PHE A 80 5.31 -9.37 -7.57
N MET A 81 4.28 -8.57 -7.81
CA MET A 81 3.31 -8.86 -8.87
C MET A 81 3.94 -8.77 -10.27
N ALA A 82 4.84 -7.82 -10.52
CA ALA A 82 5.59 -7.75 -11.77
C ALA A 82 6.53 -8.97 -11.95
N LEU A 83 7.21 -9.40 -10.87
CA LEU A 83 8.07 -10.57 -10.86
C LEU A 83 7.27 -11.87 -11.10
N LEU A 84 6.09 -11.98 -10.50
CA LEU A 84 5.17 -13.10 -10.71
C LEU A 84 4.75 -13.19 -12.19
N LEU A 85 4.30 -12.09 -12.78
CA LEU A 85 3.89 -12.02 -14.17
C LEU A 85 5.03 -12.36 -15.13
N TRP A 86 6.23 -11.85 -14.86
CA TRP A 86 7.44 -12.18 -15.63
C TRP A 86 7.80 -13.67 -15.52
N SER A 87 7.71 -14.24 -14.32
CA SER A 87 8.01 -15.65 -14.08
C SER A 87 7.03 -16.57 -14.83
N VAL A 88 5.73 -16.27 -14.79
CA VAL A 88 4.72 -17.02 -15.54
C VAL A 88 4.89 -16.84 -17.05
N SER A 89 5.25 -15.64 -17.52
CA SER A 89 5.53 -15.41 -18.94
C SER A 89 6.70 -16.27 -19.46
N ASN A 90 7.74 -16.45 -18.64
CA ASN A 90 8.86 -17.34 -18.96
C ASN A 90 8.40 -18.82 -19.07
N LEU A 91 7.49 -19.26 -18.18
CA LEU A 91 6.90 -20.61 -18.27
C LEU A 91 6.09 -20.80 -19.56
N LEU A 92 5.25 -19.82 -19.90
CA LEU A 92 4.43 -19.85 -21.12
C LEU A 92 5.25 -19.72 -22.41
N SER A 93 6.46 -19.14 -22.32
CA SER A 93 7.44 -19.09 -23.40
C SER A 93 8.27 -20.36 -23.52
N GLY A 94 7.96 -21.43 -22.79
CA GLY A 94 8.64 -22.72 -22.85
C GLY A 94 10.01 -22.76 -22.15
N LYS A 95 10.32 -21.81 -21.27
CA LYS A 95 11.54 -21.85 -20.46
C LYS A 95 11.43 -22.85 -19.32
N HIS A 96 12.54 -23.01 -18.57
CA HIS A 96 12.69 -24.06 -17.57
C HIS A 96 11.58 -24.02 -16.51
N PRO A 97 10.96 -25.17 -16.15
CA PRO A 97 9.85 -25.23 -15.21
C PRO A 97 10.17 -24.69 -13.79
N ALA A 98 11.45 -24.59 -13.41
CA ALA A 98 11.88 -24.00 -12.13
C ALA A 98 11.42 -22.53 -11.93
N PHE A 99 10.97 -21.84 -12.98
CA PHE A 99 10.32 -20.52 -12.81
C PHE A 99 9.09 -20.58 -11.91
N TRP A 100 8.49 -21.75 -11.67
CA TRP A 100 7.45 -21.91 -10.64
C TRP A 100 7.94 -21.62 -9.23
N LEU A 101 9.22 -21.82 -8.94
CA LEU A 101 9.80 -21.44 -7.63
C LEU A 101 9.80 -19.90 -7.46
N LEU A 102 10.08 -19.15 -8.54
CA LEU A 102 9.99 -17.70 -8.54
C LEU A 102 8.53 -17.21 -8.48
N VAL A 103 7.59 -17.93 -9.09
CA VAL A 103 6.15 -17.66 -8.91
C VAL A 103 5.78 -17.81 -7.44
N GLY A 104 6.21 -18.88 -6.80
CA GLY A 104 5.99 -19.11 -5.37
C GLY A 104 6.63 -18.04 -4.49
N LEU A 105 7.90 -17.72 -4.73
CA LEU A 105 8.61 -16.65 -4.03
C LEU A 105 7.87 -15.30 -4.14
N SER A 106 7.45 -14.95 -5.36
CA SER A 106 6.71 -13.70 -5.61
C SER A 106 5.34 -13.67 -4.92
N ALA A 107 4.64 -14.81 -4.90
CA ALA A 107 3.35 -14.94 -4.22
C ALA A 107 3.50 -14.80 -2.71
N GLY A 108 4.49 -15.47 -2.10
CA GLY A 108 4.75 -15.44 -0.67
C GLY A 108 5.23 -14.07 -0.18
N LEU A 109 6.26 -13.49 -0.80
CA LEU A 109 6.77 -12.17 -0.43
C LEU A 109 5.78 -11.05 -0.79
N GLY A 110 4.96 -11.23 -1.83
CA GLY A 110 3.84 -10.35 -2.13
C GLY A 110 2.80 -10.36 -1.00
N PHE A 111 2.48 -11.53 -0.45
CA PHE A 111 1.59 -11.68 0.70
C PHE A 111 2.17 -11.01 1.97
N ASP A 112 3.46 -11.19 2.24
CA ASP A 112 4.14 -10.52 3.36
C ASP A 112 4.13 -9.01 3.22
N SER A 113 4.19 -8.52 1.97
CA SER A 113 4.05 -7.10 1.69
C SER A 113 2.62 -6.61 1.97
N LYS A 114 1.61 -7.34 1.51
CA LYS A 114 0.20 -6.99 1.70
C LYS A 114 -0.72 -8.18 1.37
N TYR A 115 -1.67 -8.48 2.23
CA TYR A 115 -2.60 -9.60 2.05
C TYR A 115 -3.40 -9.57 0.75
N THR A 116 -3.59 -8.39 0.14
CA THR A 116 -4.27 -8.27 -1.15
C THR A 116 -3.56 -9.01 -2.30
N ALA A 117 -2.27 -9.37 -2.14
CA ALA A 117 -1.55 -10.22 -3.09
C ALA A 117 -2.25 -11.56 -3.33
N LEU A 118 -2.96 -12.11 -2.33
CA LEU A 118 -3.69 -13.37 -2.48
C LEU A 118 -4.75 -13.31 -3.58
N LEU A 119 -5.31 -12.15 -3.88
CA LEU A 119 -6.37 -12.01 -4.89
C LEU A 119 -5.87 -12.31 -6.31
N PRO A 120 -4.82 -11.67 -6.86
CA PRO A 120 -4.27 -12.07 -8.16
C PRO A 120 -3.62 -13.46 -8.13
N VAL A 121 -3.06 -13.92 -7.00
CA VAL A 121 -2.57 -15.30 -6.85
C VAL A 121 -3.72 -16.30 -6.94
N ALA A 122 -4.88 -16.02 -6.33
CA ALA A 122 -6.10 -16.81 -6.53
C ALA A 122 -6.56 -16.78 -8.00
N GLY A 123 -6.42 -15.65 -8.69
CA GLY A 123 -6.64 -15.54 -10.13
C GLY A 123 -5.73 -16.47 -10.95
N LEU A 124 -4.44 -16.57 -10.58
CA LEU A 124 -3.53 -17.56 -11.17
C LEU A 124 -4.00 -19.00 -10.89
N GLY A 125 -4.42 -19.29 -9.64
CA GLY A 125 -5.03 -20.58 -9.27
C GLY A 125 -6.28 -20.90 -10.10
N MET A 126 -7.14 -19.92 -10.30
CA MET A 126 -8.33 -20.06 -11.16
C MET A 126 -7.93 -20.37 -12.61
N TRP A 127 -6.92 -19.70 -13.16
CA TRP A 127 -6.39 -20.00 -14.50
C TRP A 127 -5.84 -21.44 -14.59
N LEU A 128 -5.10 -21.89 -13.56
CA LEU A 128 -4.57 -23.26 -13.50
C LEU A 128 -5.70 -24.31 -13.52
N LEU A 129 -6.80 -24.06 -12.84
CA LEU A 129 -7.94 -24.97 -12.77
C LEU A 129 -8.84 -24.89 -14.02
N ALA A 130 -9.10 -23.69 -14.53
CA ALA A 130 -10.07 -23.46 -15.59
C ALA A 130 -9.55 -23.81 -16.99
N THR A 131 -8.24 -23.64 -17.25
CA THR A 131 -7.68 -23.83 -18.59
C THR A 131 -7.05 -25.21 -18.79
N ARG A 132 -7.01 -25.69 -20.07
CA ARG A 132 -6.34 -26.94 -20.39
C ARG A 132 -4.83 -26.87 -20.10
N ALA A 133 -4.20 -25.76 -20.47
CA ALA A 133 -2.78 -25.51 -20.22
C ALA A 133 -2.45 -25.47 -18.73
N GLY A 134 -3.27 -24.77 -17.93
CA GLY A 134 -3.12 -24.72 -16.48
C GLY A 134 -3.22 -26.12 -15.84
N ARG A 135 -4.22 -26.92 -16.22
CA ARG A 135 -4.36 -28.30 -15.71
C ARG A 135 -3.21 -29.22 -16.09
N GLN A 136 -2.54 -28.98 -17.22
CA GLN A 136 -1.33 -29.72 -17.57
C GLN A 136 -0.20 -29.42 -16.59
N TRP A 137 -0.03 -28.15 -16.19
CA TRP A 137 0.94 -27.75 -15.16
C TRP A 137 0.66 -28.43 -13.82
N LEU A 138 -0.59 -28.49 -13.37
CA LEU A 138 -0.97 -29.14 -12.09
C LEU A 138 -0.62 -30.65 -12.03
N ARG A 139 -0.40 -31.30 -13.17
CA ARG A 139 0.07 -32.69 -13.24
C ARG A 139 1.58 -32.84 -13.08
N THR A 140 2.31 -31.74 -13.01
CA THR A 140 3.76 -31.71 -12.78
C THR A 140 4.05 -31.29 -11.31
N PRO A 141 5.22 -31.60 -10.75
CA PRO A 141 5.55 -31.21 -9.38
C PRO A 141 5.80 -29.70 -9.21
N TRP A 142 6.09 -28.99 -10.29
CA TRP A 142 6.60 -27.63 -10.23
C TRP A 142 5.67 -26.58 -9.60
N PRO A 143 4.37 -26.51 -9.92
CA PRO A 143 3.47 -25.58 -9.24
C PRO A 143 3.34 -25.87 -7.75
N TRP A 144 3.41 -27.14 -7.37
CA TRP A 144 3.35 -27.58 -5.96
C TRP A 144 4.61 -27.19 -5.19
N LEU A 145 5.78 -27.32 -5.81
CA LEU A 145 7.05 -26.82 -5.25
C LEU A 145 7.02 -25.29 -5.13
N GLY A 146 6.48 -24.59 -6.12
CA GLY A 146 6.24 -23.15 -6.03
C GLY A 146 5.30 -22.79 -4.88
N ALA A 147 4.19 -23.51 -4.72
CA ALA A 147 3.27 -23.30 -3.60
C ALA A 147 3.95 -23.54 -2.24
N MET A 148 4.81 -24.54 -2.13
CA MET A 148 5.61 -24.78 -0.93
C MET A 148 6.56 -23.62 -0.63
N VAL A 149 7.25 -23.08 -1.63
CA VAL A 149 8.07 -21.87 -1.48
C VAL A 149 7.23 -20.69 -1.00
N ALA A 150 6.03 -20.48 -1.55
CA ALA A 150 5.13 -19.42 -1.11
C ALA A 150 4.76 -19.57 0.38
N VAL A 151 4.39 -20.79 0.81
CA VAL A 151 4.05 -21.07 2.22
C VAL A 151 5.26 -20.82 3.14
N ILE A 152 6.47 -21.21 2.72
CA ILE A 152 7.69 -20.93 3.49
C ILE A 152 7.91 -19.43 3.64
N CYS A 153 7.75 -18.65 2.58
CA CYS A 153 7.86 -17.18 2.65
C CYS A 153 6.79 -16.55 3.55
N MET A 154 5.58 -17.10 3.59
CA MET A 154 4.48 -16.63 4.46
C MET A 154 4.68 -16.99 5.95
N ALA A 155 5.62 -17.89 6.26
CA ALA A 155 5.81 -18.40 7.63
C ALA A 155 6.02 -17.28 8.68
N PRO A 156 6.81 -16.21 8.44
CA PRO A 156 6.98 -15.15 9.44
C PRO A 156 5.67 -14.45 9.80
N VAL A 157 4.79 -14.18 8.82
CA VAL A 157 3.48 -13.57 9.07
C VAL A 157 2.56 -14.52 9.82
N VAL A 158 2.59 -15.81 9.48
CA VAL A 158 1.79 -16.84 10.17
C VAL A 158 2.26 -17.02 11.60
N GLU A 159 3.57 -17.11 11.84
CA GLU A 159 4.16 -17.23 13.18
C GLU A 159 3.83 -16.02 14.05
N TRP A 160 3.98 -14.81 13.49
CA TRP A 160 3.61 -13.59 14.21
C TRP A 160 2.12 -13.59 14.59
N ASN A 161 1.23 -13.96 13.68
CA ASN A 161 -0.21 -14.05 13.97
C ASN A 161 -0.52 -15.12 15.02
N ALA A 162 0.12 -16.29 14.96
CA ALA A 162 -0.08 -17.36 15.92
C ALA A 162 0.31 -16.94 17.34
N THR A 163 1.38 -16.15 17.49
CA THR A 163 1.84 -15.62 18.78
C THR A 163 1.06 -14.38 19.25
N HIS A 164 0.29 -13.70 18.36
CA HIS A 164 -0.48 -12.50 18.65
C HIS A 164 -1.99 -12.72 18.46
N HIS A 165 -2.52 -13.87 18.83
CA HIS A 165 -3.95 -14.19 18.84
C HIS A 165 -4.66 -13.98 17.48
N TRP A 166 -3.94 -14.16 16.37
CA TRP A 166 -4.47 -14.00 15.00
C TRP A 166 -5.05 -12.62 14.70
N VAL A 167 -4.63 -11.60 15.46
CA VAL A 167 -5.23 -10.25 15.45
C VAL A 167 -5.29 -9.61 14.07
N SER A 168 -4.28 -9.82 13.20
CA SER A 168 -4.32 -9.20 11.87
C SER A 168 -5.27 -9.92 10.91
N PHE A 169 -5.39 -11.24 11.00
CA PHE A 169 -6.36 -12.01 10.22
C PHE A 169 -7.79 -11.76 10.69
N LEU A 170 -8.02 -11.73 12.01
CA LEU A 170 -9.31 -11.38 12.59
C LEU A 170 -9.74 -9.97 12.19
N LYS A 171 -8.84 -9.01 12.16
CA LYS A 171 -9.13 -7.66 11.69
C LYS A 171 -9.51 -7.62 10.20
N GLN A 172 -8.91 -8.44 9.36
CA GLN A 172 -9.32 -8.53 7.94
C GLN A 172 -10.67 -9.23 7.79
N GLY A 173 -10.91 -10.31 8.54
CA GLY A 173 -12.17 -11.04 8.56
C GLY A 173 -13.32 -10.26 9.22
N GLY A 174 -13.03 -9.56 10.33
CA GLY A 174 -14.02 -8.77 11.09
C GLY A 174 -14.55 -7.56 10.32
N ARG A 175 -13.87 -7.09 9.29
CA ARG A 175 -14.41 -6.07 8.36
C ARG A 175 -15.66 -6.55 7.61
N ALA A 176 -15.89 -7.84 7.51
CA ALA A 176 -17.11 -8.39 6.98
C ALA A 176 -18.32 -8.23 7.93
N GLY A 177 -18.09 -7.92 9.22
CA GLY A 177 -19.14 -7.70 10.22
C GLY A 177 -19.81 -6.32 10.15
N ASP A 178 -19.15 -5.31 9.59
CA ASP A 178 -19.68 -3.94 9.46
C ASP A 178 -20.41 -3.73 8.12
N TRP A 179 -21.19 -4.72 7.70
CA TRP A 179 -21.88 -4.70 6.41
C TRP A 179 -23.01 -3.67 6.37
N GLN A 180 -22.87 -2.63 5.55
CA GLN A 180 -23.79 -1.49 5.44
C GLN A 180 -24.28 -1.29 3.99
N PRO A 181 -25.15 -2.14 3.46
CA PRO A 181 -25.60 -2.08 2.06
C PRO A 181 -26.35 -0.79 1.72
N ALA A 182 -26.93 -0.11 2.70
CA ALA A 182 -27.56 1.21 2.50
C ALA A 182 -26.56 2.28 2.01
N ARG A 183 -25.26 2.09 2.22
CA ARG A 183 -24.18 2.98 1.77
C ARG A 183 -23.48 2.51 0.49
N MET A 184 -24.01 1.50 -0.18
CA MET A 184 -23.41 0.90 -1.39
C MET A 184 -22.98 1.94 -2.43
N PHE A 185 -23.85 2.88 -2.77
CA PHE A 185 -23.53 3.89 -3.78
C PHE A 185 -22.39 4.82 -3.35
N THR A 186 -22.28 5.13 -2.06
CA THR A 186 -21.16 5.89 -1.50
C THR A 186 -19.86 5.10 -1.63
N PHE A 187 -19.83 3.85 -1.19
CA PHE A 187 -18.63 3.01 -1.23
C PHE A 187 -18.20 2.68 -2.67
N MET A 188 -19.17 2.46 -3.56
CA MET A 188 -18.91 2.23 -4.98
C MET A 188 -18.35 3.49 -5.65
N GLY A 189 -18.90 4.67 -5.31
CA GLY A 189 -18.38 5.98 -5.78
C GLY A 189 -16.97 6.24 -5.25
N GLU A 190 -16.68 5.92 -3.99
CA GLU A 190 -15.33 6.04 -3.41
C GLU A 190 -14.33 5.08 -4.08
N LEU A 191 -14.74 3.84 -4.36
CA LEU A 191 -13.91 2.86 -5.08
C LEU A 191 -13.59 3.37 -6.49
N LEU A 192 -14.60 3.76 -7.25
CA LEU A 192 -14.43 4.22 -8.63
C LEU A 192 -13.62 5.54 -8.68
N GLY A 193 -13.99 6.52 -7.88
CA GLY A 193 -13.29 7.81 -7.79
C GLY A 193 -11.84 7.65 -7.35
N GLY A 194 -11.59 6.74 -6.39
CA GLY A 194 -10.24 6.39 -5.95
C GLY A 194 -9.40 5.81 -7.08
N GLN A 195 -9.95 4.93 -7.92
CA GLN A 195 -9.21 4.38 -9.05
C GLN A 195 -8.97 5.42 -10.16
N ILE A 196 -9.96 6.27 -10.44
CA ILE A 196 -9.80 7.40 -11.40
C ILE A 196 -8.68 8.33 -10.92
N GLY A 197 -8.61 8.65 -9.64
CA GLY A 197 -7.55 9.50 -9.08
C GLY A 197 -6.17 8.83 -9.08
N LEU A 198 -6.08 7.61 -8.57
CA LEU A 198 -4.80 6.90 -8.39
C LEU A 198 -4.18 6.40 -9.70
N ALA A 199 -4.98 5.99 -10.66
CA ALA A 199 -4.47 5.65 -12.00
C ALA A 199 -4.19 6.89 -12.86
N SER A 200 -4.80 7.99 -12.60
CA SER A 200 -5.15 9.16 -13.43
C SER A 200 -6.35 8.86 -14.34
N PRO A 201 -7.19 9.88 -14.67
CA PRO A 201 -8.43 9.65 -15.40
C PRO A 201 -8.25 8.94 -16.75
N LEU A 202 -7.28 9.37 -17.54
CA LEU A 202 -7.06 8.79 -18.87
C LEU A 202 -6.42 7.39 -18.80
N ILE A 203 -5.54 7.11 -17.82
CA ILE A 203 -4.98 5.77 -17.62
C ILE A 203 -6.08 4.82 -17.12
N PHE A 204 -7.00 5.27 -16.27
CA PHE A 204 -8.14 4.47 -15.85
C PHE A 204 -8.99 4.04 -17.04
N VAL A 205 -9.34 4.98 -17.93
CA VAL A 205 -10.06 4.65 -19.18
C VAL A 205 -9.24 3.71 -20.05
N LEU A 206 -7.92 3.92 -20.15
CA LEU A 206 -7.02 3.03 -20.88
C LEU A 206 -7.05 1.60 -20.33
N PHE A 207 -7.07 1.41 -19.02
CA PHE A 207 -7.20 0.10 -18.38
C PHE A 207 -8.53 -0.58 -18.72
N VAL A 208 -9.64 0.15 -18.66
CA VAL A 208 -10.96 -0.39 -19.04
C VAL A 208 -10.98 -0.82 -20.52
N VAL A 209 -10.41 0.00 -21.40
CA VAL A 209 -10.29 -0.31 -22.82
C VAL A 209 -9.38 -1.53 -23.03
N ALA A 210 -8.26 -1.61 -22.31
CA ALA A 210 -7.32 -2.74 -22.39
C ALA A 210 -7.99 -4.07 -22.01
N VAL A 211 -8.74 -4.10 -20.90
CA VAL A 211 -9.52 -5.29 -20.50
C VAL A 211 -10.54 -5.67 -21.57
N LYS A 212 -11.19 -4.70 -22.22
CA LYS A 212 -12.13 -4.95 -23.32
C LYS A 212 -11.47 -5.61 -24.54
N TYR A 213 -10.23 -5.21 -24.87
CA TYR A 213 -9.42 -5.89 -25.89
C TYR A 213 -8.98 -7.27 -25.44
N LEU A 214 -8.53 -7.39 -24.19
CA LEU A 214 -8.07 -8.66 -23.61
C LEU A 214 -9.16 -9.73 -23.65
N LEU A 215 -10.44 -9.38 -23.44
CA LEU A 215 -11.60 -10.27 -23.52
C LEU A 215 -11.81 -10.88 -24.92
N ARG A 216 -11.25 -10.25 -25.97
CA ARG A 216 -11.34 -10.76 -27.36
C ARG A 216 -10.22 -11.74 -27.70
N LEU A 217 -9.15 -11.75 -26.92
CA LEU A 217 -8.00 -12.64 -27.12
C LEU A 217 -8.27 -13.99 -26.46
N ARG A 218 -7.73 -15.04 -27.06
CA ARG A 218 -7.91 -16.42 -26.58
C ARG A 218 -6.59 -17.11 -26.25
N ASP A 219 -5.48 -16.37 -26.30
CA ASP A 219 -4.19 -16.93 -25.93
C ASP A 219 -4.07 -17.15 -24.41
N GLN A 220 -3.12 -17.99 -24.02
CA GLN A 220 -2.97 -18.44 -22.64
C GLN A 220 -2.61 -17.29 -21.68
N PHE A 221 -1.80 -16.33 -22.14
CA PHE A 221 -1.37 -15.21 -21.31
C PHE A 221 -2.52 -14.21 -21.10
N ALA A 222 -3.31 -13.94 -22.15
CA ALA A 222 -4.52 -13.13 -22.04
C ALA A 222 -5.53 -13.72 -21.05
N GLN A 223 -5.75 -15.05 -21.12
CA GLN A 223 -6.63 -15.76 -20.17
C GLN A 223 -6.11 -15.67 -18.73
N LEU A 224 -4.79 -15.78 -18.52
CA LEU A 224 -4.16 -15.59 -17.23
C LEU A 224 -4.41 -14.17 -16.68
N LEU A 225 -4.11 -13.15 -17.49
CA LEU A 225 -4.33 -11.74 -17.09
C LEU A 225 -5.80 -11.49 -16.75
N LEU A 226 -6.75 -12.03 -17.53
CA LEU A 226 -8.18 -11.91 -17.23
C LEU A 226 -8.53 -12.54 -15.88
N CYS A 227 -8.03 -13.74 -15.57
CA CYS A 227 -8.26 -14.36 -14.26
C CYS A 227 -7.66 -13.52 -13.12
N MET A 228 -6.43 -13.00 -13.30
CA MET A 228 -5.76 -12.18 -12.29
C MET A 228 -6.35 -10.77 -12.12
N ILE A 229 -7.12 -10.29 -13.09
CA ILE A 229 -7.80 -8.98 -13.03
C ILE A 229 -9.24 -9.15 -12.57
N LEU A 230 -10.03 -10.00 -13.20
CA LEU A 230 -11.48 -10.06 -12.99
C LEU A 230 -11.84 -10.64 -11.63
N LEU A 231 -11.12 -11.66 -11.15
CA LEU A 231 -11.39 -12.22 -9.82
C LEU A 231 -11.20 -11.17 -8.71
N PRO A 232 -10.05 -10.47 -8.61
CA PRO A 232 -9.90 -9.40 -7.61
C PRO A 232 -10.89 -8.26 -7.80
N VAL A 233 -11.19 -7.85 -9.04
CA VAL A 233 -12.20 -6.81 -9.30
C VAL A 233 -13.56 -7.24 -8.76
N ALA A 234 -13.98 -8.50 -9.00
CA ALA A 234 -15.23 -9.03 -8.46
C ALA A 234 -15.25 -9.00 -6.92
N VAL A 235 -14.14 -9.35 -6.27
CA VAL A 235 -14.01 -9.30 -4.80
C VAL A 235 -14.09 -7.85 -4.30
N PHE A 236 -13.39 -6.89 -4.92
CA PHE A 236 -13.46 -5.48 -4.49
C PHE A 236 -14.85 -4.87 -4.71
N VAL A 237 -15.50 -5.18 -5.83
CA VAL A 237 -16.87 -4.74 -6.11
C VAL A 237 -17.85 -5.36 -5.10
N GLN A 238 -17.75 -6.66 -4.84
CA GLN A 238 -18.57 -7.33 -3.84
C GLN A 238 -18.37 -6.72 -2.44
N HIS A 239 -17.12 -6.43 -2.05
CA HIS A 239 -16.82 -5.77 -0.79
C HIS A 239 -17.43 -4.37 -0.71
N ALA A 240 -17.38 -3.60 -1.81
CA ALA A 240 -17.93 -2.25 -1.88
C ALA A 240 -19.47 -2.19 -1.81
N ILE A 241 -20.18 -3.30 -1.93
CA ILE A 241 -21.64 -3.36 -1.69
C ILE A 241 -21.98 -3.04 -0.23
N GLY A 242 -21.12 -3.42 0.72
CA GLY A 242 -21.44 -3.27 2.13
C GLY A 242 -20.37 -2.62 2.99
N ALA A 243 -19.15 -2.44 2.47
CA ALA A 243 -18.06 -1.86 3.23
C ALA A 243 -17.13 -1.02 2.35
N ARG A 244 -16.40 -0.08 2.97
CA ARG A 244 -15.46 0.79 2.26
C ARG A 244 -14.24 0.01 1.79
N VAL A 245 -13.95 0.07 0.48
CA VAL A 245 -12.68 -0.35 -0.10
C VAL A 245 -11.71 0.84 -0.09
N GLN A 246 -10.56 0.67 0.54
CA GLN A 246 -9.54 1.73 0.48
C GLN A 246 -9.01 1.87 -0.96
N ALA A 247 -8.83 3.11 -1.41
CA ALA A 247 -8.47 3.41 -2.80
C ALA A 247 -7.18 2.72 -3.28
N ASN A 248 -6.23 2.45 -2.38
CA ASN A 248 -4.98 1.78 -2.71
C ASN A 248 -5.06 0.23 -2.75
N TRP A 249 -6.17 -0.40 -2.35
CA TRP A 249 -6.25 -1.86 -2.40
C TRP A 249 -6.19 -2.42 -3.83
N PRO A 250 -6.91 -1.84 -4.82
CA PRO A 250 -6.82 -2.33 -6.20
C PRO A 250 -5.49 -2.05 -6.92
N VAL A 251 -4.54 -1.32 -6.33
CA VAL A 251 -3.21 -1.08 -6.93
C VAL A 251 -2.46 -2.39 -7.22
N VAL A 252 -2.77 -3.46 -6.48
CA VAL A 252 -2.26 -4.81 -6.75
C VAL A 252 -2.54 -5.30 -8.18
N LEU A 253 -3.55 -4.77 -8.85
CA LEU A 253 -3.93 -5.11 -10.23
C LEU A 253 -3.14 -4.33 -11.29
N TYR A 254 -2.51 -3.22 -10.92
CA TYR A 254 -1.92 -2.30 -11.88
C TYR A 254 -0.84 -2.92 -12.77
N PRO A 255 0.04 -3.84 -12.30
CA PRO A 255 0.97 -4.54 -13.18
C PRO A 255 0.27 -5.35 -14.28
N ALA A 256 -0.79 -6.09 -13.94
CA ALA A 256 -1.55 -6.87 -14.91
C ALA A 256 -2.37 -5.97 -15.88
N LEU A 257 -2.96 -4.89 -15.34
CA LEU A 257 -3.67 -3.89 -16.15
C LEU A 257 -2.72 -3.15 -17.09
N ALA A 258 -1.54 -2.76 -16.63
CA ALA A 258 -0.53 -2.14 -17.48
C ALA A 258 -0.06 -3.06 -18.61
N LEU A 259 0.18 -4.35 -18.32
CA LEU A 259 0.49 -5.33 -19.36
C LEU A 259 -0.63 -5.46 -20.39
N SER A 260 -1.89 -5.43 -19.98
CA SER A 260 -3.03 -5.52 -20.91
C SER A 260 -3.07 -4.36 -21.92
N VAL A 261 -2.42 -3.22 -21.64
CA VAL A 261 -2.34 -2.07 -22.57
C VAL A 261 -1.56 -2.40 -23.84
N VAL A 262 -0.73 -3.44 -23.84
CA VAL A 262 -0.05 -3.94 -25.05
C VAL A 262 -1.06 -4.22 -26.18
N CYS A 263 -2.26 -4.69 -25.84
CA CYS A 263 -3.33 -5.03 -26.78
C CYS A 263 -4.06 -3.80 -27.36
N VAL A 264 -3.81 -2.61 -26.84
CA VAL A 264 -4.52 -1.40 -27.28
C VAL A 264 -3.81 -0.77 -28.48
N PRO A 265 -4.45 -0.70 -29.66
CA PRO A 265 -3.82 -0.20 -30.87
C PRO A 265 -3.70 1.31 -30.92
N TYR A 266 -4.49 2.02 -30.10
CA TYR A 266 -4.57 3.48 -30.12
C TYR A 266 -3.32 4.17 -29.59
N ARG A 267 -2.98 5.32 -30.15
CA ARG A 267 -1.79 6.11 -29.77
C ARG A 267 -2.04 7.07 -28.60
N TRP A 268 -3.28 7.25 -28.16
CA TRP A 268 -3.63 8.16 -27.08
C TRP A 268 -3.12 7.74 -25.70
N TRP A 269 -2.59 6.49 -25.55
CA TRP A 269 -1.89 6.08 -24.35
C TRP A 269 -0.76 7.05 -23.96
N LYS A 270 -0.13 7.71 -24.95
CA LYS A 270 0.91 8.73 -24.70
C LYS A 270 0.33 9.95 -23.96
N ALA A 271 -0.84 10.42 -24.39
CA ALA A 271 -1.54 11.51 -23.72
C ALA A 271 -2.01 11.12 -22.30
N ALA A 272 -2.43 9.85 -22.13
CA ALA A 272 -2.78 9.32 -20.82
C ALA A 272 -1.59 9.31 -19.85
N CYS A 273 -0.42 8.87 -20.32
CA CYS A 273 0.80 8.92 -19.53
C CYS A 273 1.25 10.36 -19.24
N ALA A 274 1.18 11.26 -20.23
CA ALA A 274 1.53 12.67 -20.04
C ALA A 274 0.64 13.33 -18.96
N LEU A 275 -0.66 13.05 -18.96
CA LEU A 275 -1.56 13.53 -17.89
C LEU A 275 -1.17 12.94 -16.51
N GLY A 276 -0.88 11.65 -16.44
CA GLY A 276 -0.47 11.01 -15.18
C GLY A 276 0.81 11.62 -14.62
N VAL A 277 1.83 11.81 -15.48
CA VAL A 277 3.08 12.48 -15.10
C VAL A 277 2.83 13.93 -14.69
N ALA A 278 1.98 14.67 -15.40
CA ALA A 278 1.63 16.04 -15.03
C ALA A 278 0.96 16.09 -13.64
N MET A 279 0.01 15.19 -13.37
CA MET A 279 -0.61 15.08 -12.03
C MET A 279 0.43 14.76 -10.95
N PHE A 280 1.35 13.83 -11.22
CA PHE A 280 2.46 13.51 -10.30
C PHE A 280 3.32 14.74 -10.02
N ILE A 281 3.74 15.49 -11.05
CA ILE A 281 4.53 16.71 -10.90
C ILE A 281 3.78 17.76 -10.07
N VAL A 282 2.48 17.93 -10.31
CA VAL A 282 1.65 18.88 -9.54
C VAL A 282 1.60 18.48 -8.06
N VAL A 283 1.38 17.20 -7.75
CA VAL A 283 1.32 16.72 -6.36
C VAL A 283 2.67 16.85 -5.66
N VAL A 284 3.77 16.45 -6.32
CA VAL A 284 5.12 16.60 -5.78
C VAL A 284 5.50 18.07 -5.64
N GLY A 285 5.18 18.90 -6.65
CA GLY A 285 5.41 20.35 -6.58
C GLY A 285 4.65 21.00 -5.43
N GLN A 286 3.38 20.60 -5.20
CA GLN A 286 2.61 21.05 -4.05
C GLN A 286 3.22 20.59 -2.72
N ALA A 287 3.75 19.36 -2.67
CA ALA A 287 4.40 18.84 -1.46
C ALA A 287 5.69 19.60 -1.11
N LEU A 288 6.51 19.95 -2.11
CA LEU A 288 7.81 20.57 -1.91
C LEU A 288 7.73 22.09 -1.73
N TRP A 289 6.94 22.77 -2.57
CA TRP A 289 6.96 24.23 -2.66
C TRP A 289 5.66 24.91 -2.25
N ALA A 290 4.56 24.14 -2.12
CA ALA A 290 3.22 24.67 -1.82
C ALA A 290 2.83 25.91 -2.67
N PRO A 291 2.97 25.87 -4.01
CA PRO A 291 2.71 27.03 -4.86
C PRO A 291 1.23 27.49 -4.79
N VAL A 292 0.33 26.56 -4.41
CA VAL A 292 -1.08 26.86 -4.25
C VAL A 292 -1.44 26.85 -2.75
N HIS A 293 -1.95 27.97 -2.26
CA HIS A 293 -2.42 28.08 -0.86
C HIS A 293 -3.81 27.42 -0.73
N LEU A 294 -3.81 26.10 -0.53
CA LEU A 294 -5.04 25.34 -0.28
C LEU A 294 -5.37 25.38 1.21
N SER A 295 -6.66 25.32 1.55
CA SER A 295 -7.02 25.13 2.96
C SER A 295 -6.50 23.76 3.44
N PRO A 296 -6.20 23.60 4.75
CA PRO A 296 -5.65 22.35 5.30
C PRO A 296 -6.51 21.11 5.00
N HIS A 297 -7.82 21.29 4.79
CA HIS A 297 -8.73 20.21 4.43
C HIS A 297 -8.46 19.65 3.03
N PHE A 298 -8.10 20.50 2.08
CA PHE A 298 -7.85 20.11 0.68
C PHE A 298 -6.37 19.83 0.38
N ASP A 299 -5.44 20.31 1.22
CA ASP A 299 -4.00 20.04 1.03
C ASP A 299 -3.60 18.74 1.73
N MET A 300 -3.77 17.62 1.04
CA MET A 300 -3.36 16.30 1.52
C MET A 300 -1.84 16.22 1.76
N THR A 301 -1.04 16.94 0.97
CA THR A 301 0.43 16.93 1.10
C THR A 301 0.86 17.64 2.37
N LEU A 302 0.24 18.77 2.69
CA LEU A 302 0.46 19.50 3.94
C LEU A 302 0.03 18.64 5.15
N ARG A 303 -1.14 18.03 5.07
CA ARG A 303 -1.70 17.23 6.18
C ARG A 303 -0.84 16.04 6.55
N GLN A 304 -0.28 15.33 5.58
CA GLN A 304 0.41 14.06 5.82
C GLN A 304 1.93 14.21 5.88
N MET A 305 2.52 15.13 5.12
CA MET A 305 3.96 15.15 4.92
C MET A 305 4.64 16.45 5.38
N GLY A 306 3.90 17.55 5.52
CA GLY A 306 4.52 18.87 5.72
C GLY A 306 4.86 19.17 7.16
N GLY A 307 6.06 19.77 7.40
CA GLY A 307 6.43 20.47 8.59
C GLY A 307 6.77 19.62 9.82
N TRP A 308 7.14 18.34 9.63
CA TRP A 308 7.51 17.46 10.74
C TRP A 308 8.84 17.84 11.42
N PRO A 309 9.93 18.16 10.69
CA PRO A 309 11.20 18.55 11.31
C PRO A 309 11.05 19.80 12.19
N GLU A 310 10.41 20.84 11.67
CA GLU A 310 10.20 22.12 12.39
C GLU A 310 9.25 21.96 13.58
N PHE A 311 8.27 21.07 13.45
CA PHE A 311 7.37 20.71 14.53
C PHE A 311 8.14 20.05 15.68
N VAL A 312 9.00 19.08 15.37
CA VAL A 312 9.81 18.38 16.39
C VAL A 312 10.79 19.35 17.06
N GLU A 313 11.43 20.23 16.30
CA GLU A 313 12.27 21.30 16.88
C GLU A 313 11.49 22.18 17.87
N SER A 314 10.24 22.49 17.55
CA SER A 314 9.36 23.25 18.44
C SER A 314 8.97 22.44 19.71
N VAL A 315 8.76 21.13 19.55
CA VAL A 315 8.53 20.21 20.69
C VAL A 315 9.76 20.16 21.60
N GLU A 316 10.96 20.06 21.03
CA GLU A 316 12.19 20.02 21.81
C GLU A 316 12.51 21.32 22.54
N LYS A 317 12.10 22.48 22.00
CA LYS A 317 12.23 23.78 22.66
C LYS A 317 11.24 23.98 23.81
N GLN A 318 10.03 23.44 23.70
CA GLN A 318 8.96 23.67 24.68
C GLN A 318 8.93 22.63 25.80
N ILE A 319 9.36 21.40 25.52
CA ILE A 319 9.29 20.30 26.46
C ILE A 319 10.69 20.03 27.03
N PRO A 320 10.85 19.94 28.39
CA PRO A 320 12.16 19.70 29.01
C PRO A 320 12.88 18.48 28.44
N PRO A 321 14.22 18.52 28.26
CA PRO A 321 15.00 17.36 27.81
C PRO A 321 14.85 16.20 28.82
N ASP A 322 15.13 15.00 28.37
CA ASP A 322 15.08 13.74 29.16
C ASP A 322 13.70 13.34 29.70
N THR A 323 12.63 13.98 29.22
CA THR A 323 11.26 13.60 29.57
C THR A 323 10.65 12.66 28.54
N LEU A 324 9.71 11.81 28.97
CA LEU A 324 8.96 10.90 28.11
C LEU A 324 8.01 11.70 27.21
N LEU A 325 8.08 11.49 25.89
CA LEU A 325 7.08 11.98 24.96
C LEU A 325 6.03 10.90 24.75
N ILE A 326 4.77 11.29 24.78
CA ILE A 326 3.63 10.38 24.69
C ILE A 326 2.71 10.87 23.58
N ALA A 327 2.22 9.95 22.79
CA ALA A 327 1.17 10.18 21.80
C ALA A 327 0.05 9.16 21.99
N ASP A 328 -1.18 9.56 21.79
CA ASP A 328 -2.35 8.67 21.80
C ASP A 328 -2.78 8.26 20.38
N GLU A 329 -1.85 8.40 19.43
CA GLU A 329 -1.97 8.01 18.04
C GLU A 329 -0.65 7.42 17.54
N TYR A 330 -0.70 6.22 16.95
CA TYR A 330 0.50 5.51 16.49
C TYR A 330 1.25 6.26 15.37
N GLY A 331 0.53 6.99 14.51
CA GLY A 331 1.14 7.79 13.43
C GLY A 331 2.00 8.92 13.98
N LEU A 332 1.47 9.68 14.95
CA LEU A 332 2.22 10.73 15.63
C LEU A 332 3.42 10.16 16.40
N ALA A 333 3.23 9.03 17.10
CA ALA A 333 4.32 8.38 17.80
C ALA A 333 5.44 7.91 16.83
N GLY A 334 5.06 7.41 15.66
CA GLY A 334 6.02 7.01 14.62
C GLY A 334 6.85 8.20 14.11
N GLU A 335 6.21 9.33 13.79
CA GLU A 335 6.91 10.55 13.34
C GLU A 335 7.83 11.11 14.44
N LEU A 336 7.33 11.20 15.68
CA LEU A 336 8.17 11.63 16.81
C LEU A 336 9.38 10.71 17.02
N SER A 337 9.18 9.37 16.97
CA SER A 337 10.27 8.40 17.15
C SER A 337 11.32 8.49 16.04
N PHE A 338 10.94 8.92 14.84
CA PHE A 338 11.86 9.09 13.73
C PHE A 338 12.71 10.37 13.84
N TYR A 339 12.09 11.48 14.21
CA TYR A 339 12.77 12.79 14.22
C TYR A 339 13.43 13.12 15.56
N VAL A 340 12.92 12.58 16.69
CA VAL A 340 13.50 12.81 18.04
C VAL A 340 14.59 11.77 18.31
N GLN A 341 15.86 12.18 18.34
CA GLN A 341 16.97 11.24 18.43
C GLN A 341 17.32 10.77 19.85
N ASN A 342 17.03 11.57 20.89
CA ASN A 342 17.56 11.36 22.24
C ASN A 342 16.49 11.18 23.32
N ARG A 343 15.24 10.91 22.94
CA ARG A 343 14.13 10.75 23.88
C ARG A 343 13.36 9.47 23.63
N LYS A 344 12.79 8.94 24.71
CA LYS A 344 11.82 7.83 24.59
C LYS A 344 10.48 8.39 24.15
N VAL A 345 9.93 7.82 23.09
CA VAL A 345 8.59 8.09 22.58
C VAL A 345 7.71 6.88 22.84
N LEU A 346 6.54 7.13 23.40
CA LEU A 346 5.56 6.12 23.74
C LEU A 346 4.24 6.41 23.05
N ALA A 347 3.61 5.43 22.45
CA ALA A 347 2.21 5.50 22.06
C ALA A 347 1.33 4.80 23.08
N VAL A 348 0.31 5.50 23.55
CA VAL A 348 -0.73 4.91 24.41
C VAL A 348 -1.93 4.61 23.52
N GLU A 349 -1.82 3.53 22.78
CA GLU A 349 -2.83 3.01 21.86
C GLU A 349 -2.74 1.48 21.86
N PRO A 350 -3.89 0.74 21.80
CA PRO A 350 -3.90 -0.72 21.84
C PRO A 350 -2.99 -1.40 20.81
N ARG A 351 -2.79 -0.79 19.63
CA ARG A 351 -1.90 -1.35 18.60
C ARG A 351 -0.42 -1.31 18.94
N TRP A 352 -0.01 -0.39 19.83
CA TRP A 352 1.40 -0.22 20.18
C TRP A 352 1.99 -1.46 20.86
N GLN A 353 1.16 -2.21 21.56
CA GLN A 353 1.56 -3.48 22.18
C GLN A 353 2.06 -4.54 21.19
N PHE A 354 1.71 -4.41 19.88
CA PHE A 354 2.15 -5.35 18.85
C PHE A 354 3.52 -5.01 18.24
N PHE A 355 4.14 -3.93 18.69
CA PHE A 355 5.45 -3.50 18.21
C PHE A 355 6.49 -3.66 19.32
N ALA A 356 7.73 -3.95 18.94
CA ALA A 356 8.88 -4.04 19.87
C ALA A 356 9.39 -2.64 20.26
N PHE A 357 8.50 -1.76 20.71
CA PHE A 357 8.79 -0.41 21.16
C PHE A 357 8.72 -0.30 22.68
N PRO A 358 9.18 0.82 23.28
CA PRO A 358 9.08 1.05 24.70
C PRO A 358 7.63 0.93 25.18
N HIS A 359 7.39 0.10 26.19
CA HIS A 359 6.10 0.00 26.86
C HIS A 359 5.99 0.98 28.02
N SER A 360 4.77 1.38 28.34
CA SER A 360 4.51 2.27 29.47
C SER A 360 4.78 1.57 30.80
N THR A 361 5.48 2.27 31.67
CA THR A 361 5.51 1.93 33.09
C THR A 361 4.40 2.68 33.80
N CYS A 362 3.58 1.95 34.54
CA CYS A 362 2.55 2.50 35.41
C CYS A 362 3.11 3.61 36.30
N GLY A 363 2.42 4.75 36.37
CA GLY A 363 2.85 5.91 37.17
C GLY A 363 3.91 6.80 36.51
N ALA A 364 4.39 6.47 35.32
CA ALA A 364 5.37 7.30 34.62
C ALA A 364 4.77 8.67 34.26
N GLU A 365 5.55 9.72 34.44
CA GLU A 365 5.21 11.07 34.02
C GLU A 365 5.83 11.38 32.65
N GLY A 366 5.12 12.18 31.86
CA GLY A 366 5.56 12.59 30.54
C GLY A 366 4.66 13.65 29.91
N TYR A 367 4.99 13.99 28.68
CA TYR A 367 4.25 14.99 27.93
C TYR A 367 3.46 14.32 26.80
N LEU A 368 2.13 14.42 26.91
CA LEU A 368 1.20 13.92 25.89
C LEU A 368 1.02 15.00 24.81
N LEU A 369 1.34 14.64 23.58
CA LEU A 369 1.06 15.42 22.38
C LEU A 369 -0.19 14.86 21.70
N ARG A 370 -1.21 15.71 21.48
CA ARG A 370 -2.49 15.28 20.93
C ARG A 370 -3.00 16.24 19.87
N SER A 371 -3.33 15.73 18.70
CA SER A 371 -3.89 16.54 17.62
C SER A 371 -5.23 17.17 18.01
N ARG A 372 -5.38 18.47 17.77
CA ARG A 372 -6.63 19.22 17.95
C ARG A 372 -7.74 18.84 16.98
N ARG A 373 -7.44 18.03 15.97
CA ARG A 373 -8.49 17.40 15.11
C ARG A 373 -9.31 16.38 15.89
N ARG A 374 -8.77 15.86 16.96
CA ARG A 374 -9.53 15.08 17.93
C ARG A 374 -10.24 16.08 18.84
N HIS A 375 -11.55 16.12 18.73
CA HIS A 375 -12.39 17.06 19.50
C HIS A 375 -12.69 16.56 20.93
N ASP A 376 -12.28 15.33 21.29
CA ASP A 376 -12.41 14.71 22.59
C ASP A 376 -11.23 15.11 23.52
N GLN A 377 -11.42 15.03 24.82
CA GLN A 377 -10.36 15.20 25.83
C GLN A 377 -9.51 13.92 25.94
N PRO A 378 -8.27 14.03 26.48
CA PRO A 378 -7.50 12.84 26.85
C PRO A 378 -8.31 11.91 27.74
N ASP A 379 -8.23 10.61 27.51
CA ASP A 379 -9.00 9.62 28.24
C ASP A 379 -8.62 9.62 29.73
N PRO A 380 -9.54 9.96 30.64
CA PRO A 380 -9.24 10.03 32.07
C PRO A 380 -8.98 8.65 32.70
N THR A 381 -9.27 7.56 32.01
CA THR A 381 -8.91 6.20 32.46
C THR A 381 -7.43 5.90 32.25
N LEU A 382 -6.81 6.54 31.26
CA LEU A 382 -5.42 6.31 30.87
C LEU A 382 -4.47 7.37 31.48
N PHE A 383 -4.96 8.62 31.65
CA PHE A 383 -4.14 9.77 31.98
C PHE A 383 -4.67 10.56 33.16
N ASP A 384 -3.79 10.89 34.10
CA ASP A 384 -3.99 11.99 35.05
C ASP A 384 -3.34 13.25 34.49
N ILE A 385 -4.12 14.28 34.16
CA ILE A 385 -3.62 15.54 33.62
C ILE A 385 -3.09 16.35 34.80
N LEU A 386 -1.80 16.64 34.81
CA LEU A 386 -1.13 17.44 35.83
C LEU A 386 -1.09 18.93 35.46
N ALA A 387 -0.84 19.22 34.17
CA ALA A 387 -0.82 20.58 33.63
C ALA A 387 -1.10 20.56 32.12
N GLN A 388 -1.57 21.70 31.60
CA GLN A 388 -1.69 21.94 30.17
C GLN A 388 -0.77 23.08 29.77
N TYR A 389 -0.09 22.93 28.65
CA TYR A 389 0.83 23.90 28.06
C TYR A 389 0.28 24.47 26.76
N PRO A 390 0.86 25.58 26.26
CA PRO A 390 0.47 26.13 24.97
C PRO A 390 0.58 25.08 23.85
N ASP A 391 -0.33 25.19 22.88
CA ASP A 391 -0.34 24.29 21.72
C ASP A 391 0.90 24.51 20.85
N ILE A 392 1.38 23.42 20.25
CA ILE A 392 2.45 23.45 19.25
C ILE A 392 1.81 23.21 17.89
N SER A 393 2.03 24.14 16.96
CA SER A 393 1.50 24.02 15.61
C SER A 393 2.54 23.40 14.66
N ARG A 394 2.09 22.43 13.86
CA ARG A 394 2.85 21.91 12.74
C ARG A 394 2.46 22.67 11.48
N SER A 395 3.42 23.30 10.85
CA SER A 395 3.21 24.10 9.64
C SER A 395 4.28 23.83 8.58
N ARG A 396 3.90 24.05 7.33
CA ARG A 396 4.84 24.11 6.21
C ARG A 396 4.78 25.52 5.65
N HIS A 397 5.91 26.23 5.65
CA HIS A 397 5.96 27.67 5.43
C HIS A 397 4.99 28.39 6.39
N SER A 398 4.06 29.20 5.93
CA SER A 398 3.06 29.89 6.74
C SER A 398 1.74 29.10 6.94
N ALA A 399 1.57 27.96 6.25
CA ALA A 399 0.33 27.19 6.31
C ALA A 399 0.35 26.18 7.46
N VAL A 400 -0.58 26.32 8.41
CA VAL A 400 -0.73 25.39 9.54
C VAL A 400 -1.35 24.08 9.04
N ALA A 401 -0.64 22.98 9.24
CA ALA A 401 -1.10 21.64 8.93
C ALA A 401 -2.02 21.09 10.02
N ASP A 402 -1.60 21.24 11.28
CA ASP A 402 -2.32 20.79 12.48
C ASP A 402 -1.81 21.55 13.70
N SER A 403 -2.59 21.55 14.78
CA SER A 403 -2.17 22.02 16.09
C SER A 403 -2.26 20.89 17.11
N TYR A 404 -1.30 20.79 17.98
CA TYR A 404 -1.20 19.75 18.98
C TYR A 404 -1.28 20.35 20.37
N ALA A 405 -2.25 19.88 21.14
CA ALA A 405 -2.30 20.18 22.57
C ALA A 405 -1.14 19.46 23.28
N VAL A 406 -0.57 20.12 24.27
CA VAL A 406 0.52 19.59 25.09
C VAL A 406 0.03 19.49 26.53
N TYR A 407 0.03 18.27 27.06
CA TYR A 407 -0.36 18.01 28.45
C TYR A 407 0.81 17.36 29.19
N HIS A 408 1.13 17.85 30.37
CA HIS A 408 1.92 17.09 31.33
C HIS A 408 1.00 16.10 32.02
N ILE A 409 1.30 14.82 31.93
CA ILE A 409 0.42 13.75 32.41
C ILE A 409 1.19 12.74 33.24
N ARG A 410 0.45 12.01 34.08
CA ARG A 410 0.90 10.76 34.70
C ARG A 410 0.07 9.61 34.11
N LEU A 411 0.75 8.54 33.72
CA LEU A 411 0.09 7.34 33.21
C LEU A 411 -0.56 6.59 34.37
N ARG A 412 -1.85 6.30 34.23
CA ARG A 412 -2.59 5.48 35.19
C ARG A 412 -2.20 4.00 35.06
N CYS A 413 -2.25 3.32 36.21
CA CYS A 413 -2.11 1.89 36.26
C CYS A 413 -3.44 1.25 35.87
N LEU A 414 -3.54 0.71 34.68
CA LEU A 414 -4.64 -0.18 34.33
C LEU A 414 -4.51 -1.46 35.15
N GLY A 415 -5.55 -1.84 35.86
CA GLY A 415 -5.57 -3.12 36.58
C GLY A 415 -5.40 -4.28 35.62
N ASN A 416 -4.77 -5.37 36.07
CA ASN A 416 -4.50 -6.58 35.24
C ASN A 416 -5.75 -7.18 34.54
N ALA A 417 -6.94 -6.82 34.97
CA ALA A 417 -8.20 -7.22 34.34
C ALA A 417 -8.54 -6.39 33.09
N GLU A 418 -8.29 -5.09 33.11
CA GLU A 418 -8.59 -4.19 31.99
C GLU A 418 -7.61 -4.35 30.83
N MET A 419 -6.34 -4.70 31.08
CA MET A 419 -5.39 -5.05 30.01
C MET A 419 -5.78 -6.34 29.25
N ARG A 420 -6.66 -7.20 29.82
CA ARG A 420 -7.15 -8.40 29.14
C ARG A 420 -8.44 -8.17 28.34
N GLU A 421 -9.26 -7.20 28.70
CA GLU A 421 -10.48 -6.87 27.96
C GLU A 421 -10.22 -5.97 26.74
N ASP A 422 -9.20 -5.12 26.75
CA ASP A 422 -8.79 -4.34 25.59
C ASP A 422 -8.14 -5.19 24.46
N THR A 423 -7.84 -6.45 24.70
CA THR A 423 -7.51 -7.44 23.66
C THR A 423 -8.76 -7.96 22.91
N ALA A 424 -9.96 -7.71 23.42
CA ALA A 424 -11.19 -7.90 22.66
C ALA A 424 -11.24 -6.81 21.57
N ILE A 425 -11.18 -7.25 20.32
CA ILE A 425 -11.32 -6.49 19.09
C ILE A 425 -12.28 -5.32 19.31
N LEU A 426 -11.76 -4.10 19.50
CA LEU A 426 -12.59 -2.93 19.56
C LEU A 426 -13.37 -2.83 18.26
N PRO A 427 -14.71 -2.72 18.30
CA PRO A 427 -15.50 -2.47 17.11
C PRO A 427 -14.97 -1.22 16.44
N ALA A 428 -14.84 -1.28 15.13
CA ALA A 428 -14.38 -0.16 14.31
C ALA A 428 -15.19 1.09 14.68
N ASN A 429 -14.49 2.05 15.21
CA ASN A 429 -15.01 3.29 15.77
C ASN A 429 -16.09 3.89 14.85
N LYS A 430 -17.26 4.13 15.40
CA LYS A 430 -18.32 4.94 14.79
C LYS A 430 -17.75 6.34 14.52
N ARG A 431 -17.37 6.62 13.27
CA ARG A 431 -17.26 7.97 12.68
C ARG A 431 -17.59 7.91 11.20
#